data_c428422b088f4d335b5f02bb5aae395f
#
_entry.id   c428422b088f4d335b5f02bb5aae395f
#
_cell.length_a   1.000
_cell.length_b   1.000
_cell.length_c   1.000
_cell.angle_alpha   90.00
_cell.angle_beta   90.00
_cell.angle_gamma   90.00
#
_symmetry.space_group_name_H-M   'P 1'
#
loop_
_entity.id
_entity.type
_entity.pdbx_description
1 polymer ?
#
loop_
_entity_poly.entity_id
_entity_poly.type
_entity_poly.pdbx_seq_one_letter_code
_entity_poly.pdbx_strand_id
1 'polypeptide(L)'
;MKFQKLGNTDIDVSVVALGTWGLGGGSVWTDGDSTVEDAKHLLDICHEHGVNYIDTAPVYGTGVSEELLGKALKGRRNDFVLQTKCSLNWRNEGGNFHYERDGYTVNNDTRASAVKKDVEDSLRRMGTDYLDSVIVHYVCGSFPVEETVGALENLVREGKIRTYGLSNSQPADLAAYQEAGGKVSVVQEFFSILSPFHGRKYFDLCKKYNTVFQTYGVLEEGFLTSPAFMEREFAKTDIRSRIPWTDPEKKEGLRRAFEIWKPLCEEYHCSFATLVESWALSQYDRMSLLVGMRKASSVEDTVKCLDIRLRAEDIKCMEEAVKTIQVAVLDK
;
A
#
# COMPACT_ATOMS: atom_id res chain seq x y z
N MET A 1 12.51 6.26 14.14
CA MET A 1 11.46 5.37 13.58
C MET A 1 10.61 4.77 14.69
N LYS A 2 9.32 4.51 14.44
CA LYS A 2 8.42 3.75 15.34
C LYS A 2 8.15 2.39 14.72
N PHE A 3 8.08 1.36 15.58
CA PHE A 3 7.78 -0.02 15.17
C PHE A 3 6.51 -0.52 15.84
N GLN A 4 5.86 -1.49 15.22
CA GLN A 4 4.71 -2.21 15.77
C GLN A 4 4.76 -3.68 15.34
N LYS A 5 4.08 -4.55 16.10
CA LYS A 5 3.89 -5.94 15.68
C LYS A 5 2.91 -6.02 14.51
N LEU A 6 3.24 -6.83 13.51
CA LEU A 6 2.36 -7.10 12.37
C LEU A 6 1.25 -8.08 12.81
N GLY A 7 0.12 -7.52 13.21
CA GLY A 7 -1.00 -8.30 13.74
C GLY A 7 -0.62 -9.07 15.02
N ASN A 8 -1.00 -10.33 15.06
CA ASN A 8 -0.72 -11.27 16.16
C ASN A 8 0.58 -12.06 15.95
N THR A 9 1.55 -11.49 15.23
CA THR A 9 2.85 -12.13 14.97
C THR A 9 3.96 -11.57 15.85
N ASP A 10 5.13 -12.19 15.78
CA ASP A 10 6.39 -11.69 16.37
C ASP A 10 7.15 -10.73 15.45
N ILE A 11 6.62 -10.44 14.25
CA ILE A 11 7.27 -9.61 13.23
C ILE A 11 7.16 -8.13 13.61
N ASP A 12 8.30 -7.46 13.81
CA ASP A 12 8.36 -6.02 14.02
C ASP A 12 8.46 -5.29 12.68
N VAL A 13 7.48 -4.43 12.38
CA VAL A 13 7.45 -3.60 11.18
C VAL A 13 7.54 -2.12 11.53
N SER A 14 8.25 -1.35 10.74
CA SER A 14 8.18 0.11 10.82
C SER A 14 6.77 0.59 10.49
N VAL A 15 6.30 1.62 11.18
CA VAL A 15 4.98 2.22 10.95
C VAL A 15 4.86 2.78 9.54
N VAL A 16 5.96 3.31 8.99
CA VAL A 16 6.09 3.68 7.58
C VAL A 16 6.59 2.48 6.80
N ALA A 17 5.91 2.15 5.71
CA ALA A 17 6.28 1.09 4.77
C ALA A 17 6.61 1.68 3.38
N LEU A 18 7.63 1.14 2.73
CA LEU A 18 7.98 1.49 1.36
C LEU A 18 7.07 0.79 0.37
N GLY A 19 6.27 1.54 -0.39
CA GLY A 19 5.51 1.06 -1.52
C GLY A 19 6.34 1.09 -2.81
N THR A 20 6.38 -0.02 -3.52
CA THR A 20 7.23 -0.19 -4.71
C THR A 20 6.45 -0.26 -6.03
N TRP A 21 5.19 0.14 -6.05
CA TRP A 21 4.41 0.15 -7.28
C TRP A 21 5.09 0.99 -8.38
N GLY A 22 5.64 2.16 -8.00
CA GLY A 22 6.39 3.01 -8.92
C GLY A 22 7.70 2.42 -9.45
N LEU A 23 8.29 1.41 -8.79
CA LEU A 23 9.47 0.69 -9.30
C LEU A 23 9.13 -0.26 -10.45
N GLY A 24 7.88 -0.71 -10.54
CA GLY A 24 7.42 -1.59 -11.61
C GLY A 24 7.42 -0.93 -12.99
N GLY A 25 7.40 0.42 -13.05
CA GLY A 25 7.38 1.15 -14.32
C GLY A 25 6.16 0.82 -15.19
N GLY A 26 6.41 0.66 -16.49
CA GLY A 26 5.38 0.30 -17.48
C GLY A 26 4.45 1.47 -17.83
N SER A 27 3.31 1.15 -18.45
CA SER A 27 2.37 2.19 -18.92
C SER A 27 1.66 2.95 -17.78
N VAL A 28 1.67 2.41 -16.55
CA VAL A 28 0.96 2.96 -15.38
C VAL A 28 1.71 4.12 -14.74
N TRP A 29 3.05 4.04 -14.73
CA TRP A 29 3.94 5.06 -14.16
C TRP A 29 4.91 5.55 -15.22
N THR A 30 4.61 6.70 -15.81
CA THR A 30 5.37 7.24 -16.94
C THR A 30 6.56 8.12 -16.53
N ASP A 31 6.95 8.10 -15.25
CA ASP A 31 8.12 8.85 -14.72
C ASP A 31 9.49 8.19 -15.07
N GLY A 32 9.50 7.16 -15.91
CA GLY A 32 10.69 6.40 -16.30
C GLY A 32 10.87 5.09 -15.52
N ASP A 33 11.65 4.19 -16.11
CA ASP A 33 11.96 2.90 -15.51
C ASP A 33 12.98 3.02 -14.40
N SER A 34 12.87 2.15 -13.39
CA SER A 34 13.82 2.07 -12.28
C SER A 34 14.87 1.00 -12.57
N THR A 35 16.09 1.24 -12.10
CA THR A 35 17.20 0.28 -12.19
C THR A 35 17.39 -0.47 -10.87
N VAL A 36 18.24 -1.51 -10.88
CA VAL A 36 18.64 -2.21 -9.65
C VAL A 36 19.39 -1.28 -8.71
N GLU A 37 20.20 -0.37 -9.26
CA GLU A 37 20.96 0.63 -8.48
C GLU A 37 20.03 1.63 -7.82
N ASP A 38 18.97 2.07 -8.50
CA ASP A 38 17.94 2.92 -7.89
C ASP A 38 17.24 2.21 -6.72
N ALA A 39 16.89 0.92 -6.91
CA ALA A 39 16.29 0.12 -5.86
C ALA A 39 17.23 -0.08 -4.67
N LYS A 40 18.53 -0.37 -4.90
CA LYS A 40 19.53 -0.48 -3.83
C LYS A 40 19.68 0.83 -3.06
N HIS A 41 19.86 1.94 -3.76
CA HIS A 41 19.99 3.27 -3.13
C HIS A 41 18.76 3.62 -2.29
N LEU A 42 17.55 3.33 -2.79
CA LEU A 42 16.32 3.55 -2.03
C LEU A 42 16.27 2.67 -0.77
N LEU A 43 16.67 1.40 -0.87
CA LEU A 43 16.74 0.50 0.29
C LEU A 43 17.79 0.95 1.32
N ASP A 44 18.93 1.49 0.89
CA ASP A 44 19.96 2.03 1.78
C ASP A 44 19.39 3.17 2.61
N ILE A 45 18.72 4.14 1.97
CA ILE A 45 18.08 5.27 2.64
C ILE A 45 16.97 4.80 3.58
N CYS A 46 16.13 3.87 3.15
CA CYS A 46 15.11 3.28 4.01
C CYS A 46 15.73 2.66 5.25
N HIS A 47 16.80 1.89 5.10
CA HIS A 47 17.51 1.25 6.22
C HIS A 47 18.12 2.29 7.18
N GLU A 48 18.78 3.32 6.66
CA GLU A 48 19.36 4.42 7.44
C GLU A 48 18.32 5.15 8.28
N HIS A 49 17.09 5.30 7.76
CA HIS A 49 15.96 5.90 8.48
C HIS A 49 15.13 4.91 9.29
N GLY A 50 15.53 3.63 9.33
CA GLY A 50 14.86 2.57 10.07
C GLY A 50 13.54 2.10 9.44
N VAL A 51 13.28 2.38 8.16
CA VAL A 51 12.16 1.82 7.40
C VAL A 51 12.55 0.40 6.98
N ASN A 52 11.95 -0.60 7.63
CA ASN A 52 12.24 -2.02 7.37
C ASN A 52 11.11 -2.74 6.61
N TYR A 53 9.96 -2.13 6.40
CA TYR A 53 8.80 -2.76 5.82
C TYR A 53 8.66 -2.37 4.34
N ILE A 54 8.74 -3.36 3.44
CA ILE A 54 8.69 -3.17 1.99
C ILE A 54 7.48 -3.91 1.45
N ASP A 55 6.67 -3.23 0.64
CA ASP A 55 5.52 -3.79 -0.07
C ASP A 55 5.73 -3.77 -1.58
N THR A 56 5.50 -4.90 -2.21
CA THR A 56 5.48 -5.08 -3.67
C THR A 56 4.27 -5.92 -4.12
N ALA A 57 4.21 -6.24 -5.40
CA ALA A 57 3.24 -7.19 -5.95
C ALA A 57 3.71 -7.81 -7.28
N PRO A 58 3.26 -9.03 -7.62
CA PRO A 58 3.53 -9.65 -8.91
C PRO A 58 3.13 -8.79 -10.11
N VAL A 59 1.97 -8.10 -10.02
CA VAL A 59 1.44 -7.28 -11.11
C VAL A 59 2.11 -5.89 -11.23
N TYR A 60 3.06 -5.54 -10.38
CA TYR A 60 3.80 -4.29 -10.50
C TYR A 60 4.87 -4.42 -11.59
N GLY A 61 4.53 -3.91 -12.79
CA GLY A 61 5.33 -4.09 -13.99
C GLY A 61 5.44 -5.56 -14.43
N THR A 62 4.42 -6.38 -14.13
CA THR A 62 4.37 -7.80 -14.53
C THR A 62 5.61 -8.58 -14.07
N GLY A 63 5.94 -8.42 -12.78
CA GLY A 63 7.10 -9.08 -12.13
C GLY A 63 8.33 -8.20 -11.97
N VAL A 64 8.45 -7.10 -12.71
CA VAL A 64 9.64 -6.21 -12.71
C VAL A 64 9.98 -5.71 -11.31
N SER A 65 8.99 -5.24 -10.53
CA SER A 65 9.24 -4.74 -9.17
C SER A 65 9.82 -5.83 -8.25
N GLU A 66 9.29 -7.05 -8.31
CA GLU A 66 9.81 -8.18 -7.52
C GLU A 66 11.24 -8.58 -7.94
N GLU A 67 11.53 -8.60 -9.25
CA GLU A 67 12.88 -8.91 -9.76
C GLU A 67 13.92 -7.84 -9.36
N LEU A 68 13.55 -6.55 -9.44
CA LEU A 68 14.42 -5.46 -9.01
C LEU A 68 14.73 -5.55 -7.50
N LEU A 69 13.69 -5.78 -6.69
CA LEU A 69 13.86 -5.97 -5.25
C LEU A 69 14.71 -7.19 -4.91
N GLY A 70 14.47 -8.34 -5.58
CA GLY A 70 15.27 -9.55 -5.35
C GLY A 70 16.76 -9.32 -5.60
N LYS A 71 17.11 -8.60 -6.67
CA LYS A 71 18.50 -8.23 -6.99
C LYS A 71 19.06 -7.23 -5.98
N ALA A 72 18.27 -6.24 -5.56
CA ALA A 72 18.69 -5.22 -4.61
C ALA A 72 18.85 -5.75 -3.17
N LEU A 73 18.07 -6.76 -2.79
CA LEU A 73 18.10 -7.39 -1.46
C LEU A 73 19.16 -8.50 -1.32
N LYS A 74 19.91 -8.81 -2.38
CA LYS A 74 20.93 -9.86 -2.34
C LYS A 74 21.99 -9.58 -1.27
N GLY A 75 22.11 -10.52 -0.30
CA GLY A 75 23.03 -10.41 0.84
C GLY A 75 22.50 -9.60 2.03
N ARG A 76 21.29 -9.02 1.92
CA ARG A 76 20.67 -8.19 2.99
C ARG A 76 19.18 -8.47 3.19
N ARG A 77 18.70 -9.66 2.77
CA ARG A 77 17.28 -10.06 2.87
C ARG A 77 16.72 -9.90 4.29
N ASN A 78 17.53 -10.18 5.31
CA ASN A 78 17.11 -10.15 6.71
C ASN A 78 17.05 -8.73 7.31
N ASP A 79 17.51 -7.71 6.59
CA ASP A 79 17.42 -6.32 7.04
C ASP A 79 15.99 -5.78 6.90
N PHE A 80 15.13 -6.47 6.12
CA PHE A 80 13.81 -6.01 5.74
C PHE A 80 12.72 -7.06 5.95
N VAL A 81 11.54 -6.59 6.33
CA VAL A 81 10.28 -7.33 6.30
C VAL A 81 9.69 -7.16 4.89
N LEU A 82 9.62 -8.25 4.14
CA LEU A 82 9.21 -8.26 2.74
C LEU A 82 7.77 -8.75 2.59
N GLN A 83 6.91 -7.87 2.07
CA GLN A 83 5.53 -8.13 1.75
C GLN A 83 5.32 -8.13 0.24
N THR A 84 4.66 -9.15 -0.29
CA THR A 84 4.15 -9.16 -1.66
C THR A 84 2.69 -9.61 -1.68
N LYS A 85 2.13 -9.87 -2.86
CA LYS A 85 0.71 -10.17 -3.00
C LYS A 85 0.49 -11.44 -3.82
N CYS A 86 -0.73 -12.00 -3.72
CA CYS A 86 -1.22 -13.11 -4.54
C CYS A 86 -2.62 -12.78 -5.05
N SER A 87 -3.26 -13.69 -5.75
CA SER A 87 -4.56 -13.65 -6.37
C SER A 87 -4.64 -12.95 -7.72
N LEU A 88 -3.76 -12.01 -8.04
CA LEU A 88 -3.69 -11.44 -9.38
C LEU A 88 -2.54 -12.05 -10.18
N ASN A 89 -2.85 -12.66 -11.29
CA ASN A 89 -1.86 -13.30 -12.16
C ASN A 89 -2.23 -13.19 -13.64
N TRP A 90 -1.25 -13.42 -14.52
CA TRP A 90 -1.38 -13.34 -15.98
C TRP A 90 -1.03 -14.66 -16.69
N ARG A 91 -1.19 -15.79 -16.01
CA ARG A 91 -0.86 -17.12 -16.52
C ARG A 91 -1.90 -17.71 -17.46
N ASN A 92 -3.11 -17.15 -17.49
CA ASN A 92 -4.26 -17.68 -18.26
C ASN A 92 -4.66 -19.12 -17.88
N GLU A 93 -4.48 -19.50 -16.60
CA GLU A 93 -4.79 -20.83 -16.06
C GLU A 93 -6.16 -20.89 -15.37
N GLY A 94 -6.96 -19.85 -15.54
CA GLY A 94 -8.30 -19.70 -14.94
C GLY A 94 -8.40 -18.47 -14.04
N GLY A 95 -9.43 -18.43 -13.19
CA GLY A 95 -9.82 -17.26 -12.42
C GLY A 95 -10.79 -16.35 -13.17
N ASN A 96 -11.13 -15.23 -12.56
CA ASN A 96 -12.02 -14.24 -13.15
C ASN A 96 -11.20 -13.15 -13.83
N PHE A 97 -11.62 -12.74 -15.03
CA PHE A 97 -11.01 -11.57 -15.70
C PHE A 97 -11.01 -10.36 -14.75
N HIS A 98 -9.88 -9.69 -14.62
CA HIS A 98 -9.73 -8.50 -13.81
C HIS A 98 -9.46 -7.26 -14.67
N TYR A 99 -8.38 -7.27 -15.47
CA TYR A 99 -8.08 -6.23 -16.45
C TYR A 99 -7.09 -6.73 -17.52
N GLU A 100 -6.95 -5.92 -18.58
CA GLU A 100 -5.86 -6.06 -19.56
C GLU A 100 -4.91 -4.86 -19.46
N ARG A 101 -3.59 -5.14 -19.52
CA ARG A 101 -2.56 -4.10 -19.49
C ARG A 101 -1.26 -4.61 -20.12
N ASP A 102 -0.63 -3.76 -20.94
CA ASP A 102 0.67 -4.02 -21.56
C ASP A 102 0.73 -5.37 -22.32
N GLY A 103 -0.38 -5.80 -22.92
CA GLY A 103 -0.53 -7.06 -23.65
C GLY A 103 -0.76 -8.29 -22.77
N TYR A 104 -0.94 -8.13 -21.46
CA TYR A 104 -1.26 -9.20 -20.54
C TYR A 104 -2.72 -9.13 -20.07
N THR A 105 -3.40 -10.28 -20.07
CA THR A 105 -4.68 -10.47 -19.40
C THR A 105 -4.41 -10.86 -17.95
N VAL A 106 -4.84 -10.02 -17.01
CA VAL A 106 -4.72 -10.29 -15.57
C VAL A 106 -6.04 -10.84 -15.05
N ASN A 107 -5.96 -11.98 -14.36
CA ASN A 107 -7.09 -12.63 -13.74
C ASN A 107 -6.97 -12.57 -12.21
N ASN A 108 -8.13 -12.51 -11.53
CA ASN A 108 -8.25 -12.67 -10.09
C ASN A 108 -8.61 -14.13 -9.77
N ASP A 109 -7.73 -14.83 -9.05
CA ASP A 109 -7.84 -16.25 -8.75
C ASP A 109 -7.36 -16.55 -7.34
N THR A 110 -8.29 -16.82 -6.43
CA THR A 110 -8.03 -17.17 -5.03
C THR A 110 -8.11 -18.67 -4.74
N ARG A 111 -8.18 -19.54 -5.77
CA ARG A 111 -8.11 -21.00 -5.57
C ARG A 111 -6.78 -21.39 -4.94
N ALA A 112 -6.79 -22.45 -4.14
CA ALA A 112 -5.60 -22.94 -3.42
C ALA A 112 -4.38 -23.15 -4.33
N SER A 113 -4.58 -23.72 -5.52
CA SER A 113 -3.52 -23.96 -6.50
C SER A 113 -2.93 -22.67 -7.07
N ALA A 114 -3.76 -21.66 -7.31
CA ALA A 114 -3.33 -20.35 -7.83
C ALA A 114 -2.54 -19.57 -6.77
N VAL A 115 -3.07 -19.47 -5.55
CA VAL A 115 -2.39 -18.82 -4.41
C VAL A 115 -1.02 -19.44 -4.15
N LYS A 116 -0.93 -20.78 -4.12
CA LYS A 116 0.35 -21.47 -3.94
C LYS A 116 1.33 -21.11 -5.05
N LYS A 117 0.88 -21.14 -6.30
CA LYS A 117 1.72 -20.83 -7.46
C LYS A 117 2.17 -19.38 -7.49
N ASP A 118 1.29 -18.43 -7.14
CA ASP A 118 1.63 -17.02 -7.02
C ASP A 118 2.80 -16.80 -6.04
N VAL A 119 2.71 -17.42 -4.85
CA VAL A 119 3.76 -17.33 -3.82
C VAL A 119 5.07 -17.95 -4.30
N GLU A 120 5.02 -19.15 -4.90
CA GLU A 120 6.20 -19.84 -5.42
C GLU A 120 6.87 -19.06 -6.58
N ASP A 121 6.08 -18.41 -7.44
CA ASP A 121 6.57 -17.55 -8.50
C ASP A 121 7.24 -16.29 -7.93
N SER A 122 6.65 -15.67 -6.89
CA SER A 122 7.22 -14.51 -6.19
C SER A 122 8.53 -14.85 -5.49
N LEU A 123 8.61 -15.99 -4.79
CA LEU A 123 9.85 -16.48 -4.17
C LEU A 123 10.97 -16.63 -5.21
N ARG A 124 10.64 -17.17 -6.40
CA ARG A 124 11.60 -17.36 -7.49
C ARG A 124 12.06 -16.02 -8.08
N ARG A 125 11.13 -15.07 -8.35
CA ARG A 125 11.49 -13.75 -8.89
C ARG A 125 12.36 -12.96 -7.92
N MET A 126 12.06 -13.02 -6.63
CA MET A 126 12.81 -12.32 -5.60
C MET A 126 14.07 -13.07 -5.12
N GLY A 127 14.26 -14.34 -5.51
CA GLY A 127 15.43 -15.14 -5.12
C GLY A 127 15.55 -15.34 -3.61
N THR A 128 14.43 -15.61 -2.93
CA THR A 128 14.35 -15.83 -1.48
C THR A 128 13.54 -17.10 -1.18
N ASP A 129 13.81 -17.74 -0.05
CA ASP A 129 13.12 -18.95 0.38
C ASP A 129 11.84 -18.67 1.17
N TYR A 130 11.65 -17.42 1.65
CA TYR A 130 10.48 -17.03 2.41
C TYR A 130 10.08 -15.58 2.17
N LEU A 131 8.79 -15.31 2.40
CA LEU A 131 8.20 -13.96 2.47
C LEU A 131 7.73 -13.72 3.89
N ASP A 132 7.86 -12.50 4.39
CA ASP A 132 7.36 -12.17 5.72
C ASP A 132 5.84 -12.04 5.72
N SER A 133 5.27 -11.42 4.68
CA SER A 133 3.82 -11.27 4.53
C SER A 133 3.38 -11.46 3.08
N VAL A 134 2.23 -12.11 2.88
CA VAL A 134 1.57 -12.19 1.56
C VAL A 134 0.15 -11.64 1.68
N ILE A 135 -0.20 -10.72 0.80
CA ILE A 135 -1.52 -10.08 0.77
C ILE A 135 -2.37 -10.73 -0.34
N VAL A 136 -3.58 -11.15 -0.04
CA VAL A 136 -4.60 -11.41 -1.08
C VAL A 136 -4.94 -10.06 -1.69
N HIS A 137 -4.46 -9.81 -2.92
CA HIS A 137 -4.47 -8.49 -3.54
C HIS A 137 -5.89 -7.97 -3.81
N TYR A 138 -6.76 -8.88 -4.24
CA TYR A 138 -8.20 -8.71 -4.36
C TYR A 138 -8.89 -10.00 -3.90
N VAL A 139 -9.81 -9.87 -2.97
CA VAL A 139 -10.65 -10.99 -2.57
C VAL A 139 -11.59 -11.35 -3.71
N CYS A 140 -11.64 -12.62 -4.08
CA CYS A 140 -12.51 -13.12 -5.14
C CYS A 140 -13.69 -13.86 -4.54
N GLY A 141 -14.90 -13.29 -4.67
CA GLY A 141 -16.12 -13.90 -4.15
C GLY A 141 -16.60 -15.15 -4.89
N SER A 142 -15.90 -15.55 -5.98
CA SER A 142 -16.28 -16.75 -6.78
C SER A 142 -15.76 -18.08 -6.21
N PHE A 143 -14.84 -18.03 -5.25
CA PHE A 143 -14.22 -19.22 -4.67
C PHE A 143 -14.43 -19.25 -3.15
N PRO A 144 -14.56 -20.47 -2.54
CA PRO A 144 -14.76 -20.61 -1.10
C PRO A 144 -13.58 -19.99 -0.31
N VAL A 145 -13.90 -19.19 0.71
CA VAL A 145 -12.91 -18.54 1.59
C VAL A 145 -12.05 -19.59 2.29
N GLU A 146 -12.63 -20.72 2.69
CA GLU A 146 -11.96 -21.82 3.37
C GLU A 146 -10.83 -22.42 2.52
N GLU A 147 -11.00 -22.45 1.19
CA GLU A 147 -9.97 -22.94 0.26
C GLU A 147 -8.76 -22.00 0.26
N THR A 148 -9.01 -20.70 0.16
CA THR A 148 -7.95 -19.68 0.18
C THR A 148 -7.22 -19.66 1.52
N VAL A 149 -7.97 -19.67 2.63
CA VAL A 149 -7.41 -19.71 3.99
C VAL A 149 -6.59 -20.97 4.20
N GLY A 150 -7.11 -22.15 3.79
CA GLY A 150 -6.39 -23.40 3.88
C GLY A 150 -5.06 -23.39 3.11
N ALA A 151 -5.01 -22.76 1.93
CA ALA A 151 -3.78 -22.60 1.16
C ALA A 151 -2.77 -21.70 1.87
N LEU A 152 -3.21 -20.55 2.40
CA LEU A 152 -2.35 -19.61 3.12
C LEU A 152 -1.78 -20.22 4.41
N GLU A 153 -2.61 -20.90 5.21
CA GLU A 153 -2.17 -21.61 6.43
C GLU A 153 -1.19 -22.76 6.10
N ASN A 154 -1.34 -23.44 4.95
CA ASN A 154 -0.39 -24.44 4.48
C ASN A 154 0.97 -23.78 4.13
N LEU A 155 0.97 -22.66 3.43
CA LEU A 155 2.18 -21.91 3.10
C LEU A 155 2.92 -21.40 4.34
N VAL A 156 2.18 -21.00 5.39
CA VAL A 156 2.76 -20.68 6.71
C VAL A 156 3.42 -21.91 7.33
N ARG A 157 2.74 -23.06 7.30
CA ARG A 157 3.28 -24.32 7.86
C ARG A 157 4.49 -24.83 7.09
N GLU A 158 4.54 -24.60 5.76
CA GLU A 158 5.68 -24.90 4.91
C GLU A 158 6.86 -23.93 5.11
N GLY A 159 6.68 -22.84 5.87
CA GLY A 159 7.68 -21.81 6.10
C GLY A 159 7.93 -20.90 4.87
N LYS A 160 7.10 -20.97 3.84
CA LYS A 160 7.20 -20.11 2.64
C LYS A 160 6.73 -18.70 2.89
N ILE A 161 5.77 -18.53 3.80
CA ILE A 161 5.32 -17.23 4.28
C ILE A 161 5.27 -17.25 5.80
N ARG A 162 5.45 -16.09 6.46
CA ARG A 162 5.34 -16.00 7.93
C ARG A 162 3.93 -15.58 8.36
N THR A 163 3.27 -14.75 7.56
CA THR A 163 1.89 -14.31 7.77
C THR A 163 1.25 -13.87 6.48
N TYR A 164 -0.03 -13.46 6.55
CA TYR A 164 -0.77 -12.97 5.40
C TYR A 164 -1.81 -11.91 5.77
N GLY A 165 -2.33 -11.23 4.76
CA GLY A 165 -3.33 -10.18 4.88
C GLY A 165 -4.26 -10.11 3.70
N LEU A 166 -5.13 -9.09 3.71
CA LEU A 166 -6.13 -8.81 2.67
C LEU A 166 -5.93 -7.40 2.13
N SER A 167 -6.30 -7.19 0.87
CA SER A 167 -6.37 -5.86 0.25
C SER A 167 -7.57 -5.79 -0.68
N ASN A 168 -8.06 -4.58 -0.96
CA ASN A 168 -9.21 -4.35 -1.84
C ASN A 168 -10.38 -5.28 -1.50
N SER A 169 -10.67 -5.37 -0.21
CA SER A 169 -11.64 -6.26 0.39
C SER A 169 -12.86 -5.48 0.90
N GLN A 170 -13.79 -6.19 1.53
CA GLN A 170 -14.85 -5.60 2.33
C GLN A 170 -14.65 -5.99 3.80
N PRO A 171 -15.18 -5.23 4.77
CA PRO A 171 -15.12 -5.62 6.18
C PRO A 171 -15.66 -7.04 6.45
N ALA A 172 -16.65 -7.48 5.67
CA ALA A 172 -17.19 -8.83 5.75
C ALA A 172 -16.18 -9.91 5.34
N ASP A 173 -15.27 -9.60 4.40
CA ASP A 173 -14.23 -10.55 3.99
C ASP A 173 -13.23 -10.79 5.11
N LEU A 174 -12.81 -9.72 5.82
CA LEU A 174 -11.95 -9.87 7.00
C LEU A 174 -12.60 -10.80 8.04
N ALA A 175 -13.89 -10.60 8.32
CA ALA A 175 -14.61 -11.44 9.26
C ALA A 175 -14.67 -12.90 8.78
N ALA A 176 -15.02 -13.12 7.49
CA ALA A 176 -15.10 -14.46 6.89
C ALA A 176 -13.76 -15.20 6.91
N TYR A 177 -12.64 -14.53 6.59
CA TYR A 177 -11.31 -15.14 6.66
C TYR A 177 -10.93 -15.54 8.09
N GLN A 178 -11.26 -14.70 9.09
CA GLN A 178 -11.01 -15.02 10.50
C GLN A 178 -11.91 -16.20 10.98
N GLU A 179 -13.19 -16.21 10.60
CA GLU A 179 -14.15 -17.27 10.94
C GLU A 179 -13.80 -18.61 10.29
N ALA A 180 -13.19 -18.59 9.10
CA ALA A 180 -12.62 -19.77 8.44
C ALA A 180 -11.34 -20.31 9.11
N GLY A 181 -10.92 -19.72 10.24
CA GLY A 181 -9.72 -20.12 10.99
C GLY A 181 -8.43 -19.45 10.54
N GLY A 182 -8.54 -18.44 9.68
CA GLY A 182 -7.40 -17.65 9.20
C GLY A 182 -6.83 -16.70 10.26
N LYS A 183 -5.56 -16.33 10.10
CA LYS A 183 -4.83 -15.42 11.00
C LYS A 183 -4.40 -14.16 10.23
N VAL A 184 -5.39 -13.40 9.76
CA VAL A 184 -5.13 -12.16 9.00
C VAL A 184 -4.42 -11.14 9.89
N SER A 185 -3.20 -10.78 9.55
CA SER A 185 -2.34 -9.87 10.34
C SER A 185 -2.40 -8.44 9.88
N VAL A 186 -2.75 -8.20 8.61
CA VAL A 186 -2.80 -6.86 8.01
C VAL A 186 -3.97 -6.77 7.03
N VAL A 187 -4.64 -5.62 7.04
CA VAL A 187 -5.60 -5.20 6.02
C VAL A 187 -5.03 -3.98 5.32
N GLN A 188 -4.81 -4.08 4.01
CA GLN A 188 -4.22 -3.04 3.18
C GLN A 188 -5.30 -2.41 2.30
N GLU A 189 -5.80 -1.22 2.68
CA GLU A 189 -6.93 -0.58 2.01
C GLU A 189 -6.63 0.87 1.64
N PHE A 190 -7.33 1.36 0.62
CA PHE A 190 -7.25 2.76 0.23
C PHE A 190 -7.80 3.65 1.35
N PHE A 191 -6.98 4.60 1.79
CA PHE A 191 -7.41 5.55 2.82
C PHE A 191 -6.62 6.85 2.70
N SER A 192 -7.35 7.93 2.49
CA SER A 192 -6.81 9.29 2.45
C SER A 192 -7.78 10.26 3.10
N ILE A 193 -7.33 11.50 3.33
CA ILE A 193 -8.21 12.57 3.82
C ILE A 193 -9.31 12.93 2.82
N LEU A 194 -9.09 12.63 1.52
CA LEU A 194 -10.07 12.85 0.44
C LEU A 194 -11.01 11.67 0.23
N SER A 195 -10.67 10.48 0.74
CA SER A 195 -11.47 9.25 0.65
C SER A 195 -11.41 8.45 1.96
N PRO A 196 -11.91 8.99 3.09
CA PRO A 196 -11.74 8.35 4.40
C PRO A 196 -12.79 7.27 4.68
N PHE A 197 -13.88 7.21 3.90
CA PHE A 197 -15.08 6.47 4.27
C PHE A 197 -14.90 4.95 4.23
N HIS A 198 -14.15 4.44 3.25
CA HIS A 198 -13.92 3.00 3.11
C HIS A 198 -13.05 2.47 4.25
N GLY A 199 -11.88 3.07 4.46
CA GLY A 199 -10.94 2.62 5.49
C GLY A 199 -11.49 2.67 6.90
N ARG A 200 -12.26 3.71 7.24
CA ARG A 200 -12.87 3.83 8.58
C ARG A 200 -13.78 2.66 8.96
N LYS A 201 -14.38 1.96 7.99
CA LYS A 201 -15.23 0.78 8.24
C LYS A 201 -14.46 -0.42 8.81
N TYR A 202 -13.12 -0.43 8.68
CA TYR A 202 -12.29 -1.53 9.14
C TYR A 202 -11.78 -1.35 10.57
N PHE A 203 -11.73 -0.14 11.12
CA PHE A 203 -11.00 0.13 12.36
C PHE A 203 -11.49 -0.71 13.55
N ASP A 204 -12.80 -0.86 13.72
CA ASP A 204 -13.38 -1.68 14.79
C ASP A 204 -13.05 -3.16 14.62
N LEU A 205 -13.10 -3.69 13.39
CA LEU A 205 -12.74 -5.07 13.09
C LEU A 205 -11.23 -5.30 13.25
N CYS A 206 -10.40 -4.38 12.80
CA CYS A 206 -8.97 -4.44 13.00
C CYS A 206 -8.61 -4.46 14.48
N LYS A 207 -9.30 -3.66 15.30
CA LYS A 207 -9.16 -3.69 16.75
C LYS A 207 -9.60 -5.02 17.34
N LYS A 208 -10.76 -5.53 16.92
CA LYS A 208 -11.31 -6.83 17.38
C LYS A 208 -10.34 -7.98 17.12
N TYR A 209 -9.74 -8.03 15.94
CA TYR A 209 -8.88 -9.12 15.52
C TYR A 209 -7.37 -8.85 15.72
N ASN A 210 -7.02 -7.69 16.30
CA ASN A 210 -5.64 -7.23 16.48
C ASN A 210 -4.86 -7.17 15.15
N THR A 211 -5.52 -6.73 14.08
CA THR A 211 -4.97 -6.60 12.73
C THR A 211 -4.41 -5.20 12.52
N VAL A 212 -3.28 -5.07 11.83
CA VAL A 212 -2.75 -3.77 11.38
C VAL A 212 -3.61 -3.26 10.22
N PHE A 213 -4.00 -1.99 10.26
CA PHE A 213 -4.57 -1.31 9.10
C PHE A 213 -3.43 -0.60 8.35
N GLN A 214 -3.11 -1.08 7.16
CA GLN A 214 -2.09 -0.48 6.29
C GLN A 214 -2.79 0.34 5.21
N THR A 215 -2.61 1.66 5.24
CA THR A 215 -3.21 2.53 4.23
C THR A 215 -2.31 2.66 3.00
N TYR A 216 -2.88 2.48 1.80
CA TYR A 216 -2.26 2.94 0.56
C TYR A 216 -3.04 4.12 -0.02
N GLY A 217 -2.42 4.88 -0.93
CA GLY A 217 -3.03 6.06 -1.55
C GLY A 217 -3.18 7.26 -0.62
N VAL A 218 -2.47 7.30 0.53
CA VAL A 218 -2.57 8.37 1.52
C VAL A 218 -2.30 9.76 0.95
N LEU A 219 -1.42 9.85 -0.05
CA LEU A 219 -1.07 11.08 -0.77
C LEU A 219 -1.78 11.24 -2.12
N GLU A 220 -2.80 10.42 -2.43
CA GLU A 220 -3.58 10.47 -3.67
C GLU A 220 -2.67 10.55 -4.92
N GLU A 221 -1.79 9.53 -5.06
CA GLU A 221 -0.82 9.42 -6.16
C GLU A 221 0.08 10.66 -6.33
N GLY A 222 0.27 11.43 -5.25
CA GLY A 222 1.10 12.63 -5.18
C GLY A 222 0.31 13.95 -5.19
N PHE A 223 -0.99 13.94 -5.45
CA PHE A 223 -1.80 15.17 -5.51
C PHE A 223 -1.89 15.91 -4.17
N LEU A 224 -1.63 15.25 -3.07
CA LEU A 224 -1.58 15.87 -1.73
C LEU A 224 -0.16 16.29 -1.29
N THR A 225 0.84 16.22 -2.17
CA THR A 225 2.21 16.56 -1.82
C THR A 225 2.51 18.07 -1.94
N SER A 226 1.93 18.74 -2.93
CA SER A 226 2.09 20.18 -3.11
C SER A 226 1.14 20.76 -4.17
N PRO A 227 0.82 22.05 -4.13
CA PRO A 227 0.11 22.73 -5.21
C PRO A 227 0.79 22.59 -6.57
N ALA A 228 2.12 22.64 -6.62
CA ALA A 228 2.89 22.50 -7.85
C ALA A 228 2.73 21.11 -8.51
N PHE A 229 2.55 20.05 -7.72
CA PHE A 229 2.34 18.71 -8.25
C PHE A 229 1.01 18.62 -9.02
N MET A 230 -0.04 19.32 -8.58
CA MET A 230 -1.34 19.32 -9.22
C MET A 230 -1.32 19.95 -10.63
N GLU A 231 -0.33 20.80 -10.95
CA GLU A 231 -0.22 21.43 -12.24
C GLU A 231 0.54 20.58 -13.28
N ARG A 232 1.02 19.40 -12.87
CA ARG A 232 1.68 18.46 -13.80
C ARG A 232 0.68 17.90 -14.80
N GLU A 233 1.14 17.74 -16.03
CA GLU A 233 0.45 16.99 -17.06
C GLU A 233 0.95 15.53 -17.06
N PHE A 234 0.04 14.61 -17.24
CA PHE A 234 0.33 13.17 -17.27
C PHE A 234 -0.08 12.56 -18.61
N ALA A 235 0.69 11.57 -19.07
CA ALA A 235 0.31 10.80 -20.26
C ALA A 235 -1.06 10.12 -20.05
N LYS A 236 -1.83 9.92 -21.12
CA LYS A 236 -3.17 9.28 -21.02
C LYS A 236 -3.16 7.86 -20.45
N THR A 237 -2.04 7.18 -20.56
CA THR A 237 -1.83 5.84 -20.00
C THR A 237 -1.50 5.86 -18.51
N ASP A 238 -0.95 6.98 -18.00
CA ASP A 238 -0.58 7.14 -16.59
C ASP A 238 -1.83 7.11 -15.70
N ILE A 239 -1.75 6.39 -14.58
CA ILE A 239 -2.87 6.26 -13.64
C ILE A 239 -3.34 7.64 -13.14
N ARG A 240 -2.41 8.57 -12.94
CA ARG A 240 -2.68 9.93 -12.44
C ARG A 240 -3.54 10.76 -13.38
N SER A 241 -3.61 10.43 -14.69
CA SER A 241 -4.46 11.12 -15.64
C SER A 241 -5.97 10.81 -15.48
N ARG A 242 -6.32 9.79 -14.70
CA ARG A 242 -7.68 9.25 -14.59
C ARG A 242 -8.31 9.40 -13.22
N ILE A 243 -7.56 9.92 -12.25
CA ILE A 243 -8.05 10.08 -10.88
C ILE A 243 -8.92 11.35 -10.75
N PRO A 244 -9.82 11.41 -9.76
CA PRO A 244 -10.78 12.51 -9.61
C PRO A 244 -10.15 13.91 -9.51
N TRP A 245 -8.89 14.00 -9.06
CA TRP A 245 -8.19 15.25 -8.80
C TRP A 245 -7.69 15.96 -10.07
N THR A 246 -7.89 15.37 -11.25
CA THR A 246 -7.68 16.02 -12.54
C THR A 246 -8.88 16.85 -12.99
N ASP A 247 -10.05 16.65 -12.38
CA ASP A 247 -11.24 17.46 -12.58
C ASP A 247 -11.01 18.91 -12.11
N PRO A 248 -11.35 19.94 -12.93
CA PRO A 248 -11.06 21.33 -12.63
C PRO A 248 -11.70 21.83 -11.31
N GLU A 249 -12.93 21.40 -10.99
CA GLU A 249 -13.64 21.84 -9.78
C GLU A 249 -13.00 21.24 -8.53
N LYS A 250 -12.67 19.93 -8.58
CA LYS A 250 -11.97 19.26 -7.48
C LYS A 250 -10.57 19.80 -7.28
N LYS A 251 -9.86 20.09 -8.38
CA LYS A 251 -8.54 20.72 -8.36
C LYS A 251 -8.57 22.08 -7.69
N GLU A 252 -9.58 22.88 -7.97
CA GLU A 252 -9.79 24.17 -7.31
C GLU A 252 -10.13 24.00 -5.81
N GLY A 253 -10.90 22.98 -5.46
CA GLY A 253 -11.14 22.63 -4.06
C GLY A 253 -9.86 22.24 -3.32
N LEU A 254 -8.96 21.49 -3.97
CA LEU A 254 -7.64 21.16 -3.41
C LEU A 254 -6.74 22.41 -3.22
N ARG A 255 -6.74 23.35 -4.17
CA ARG A 255 -5.99 24.61 -4.00
C ARG A 255 -6.44 25.36 -2.74
N ARG A 256 -7.76 25.49 -2.55
CA ARG A 256 -8.31 26.10 -1.32
C ARG A 256 -7.90 25.33 -0.06
N ALA A 257 -7.90 23.99 -0.10
CA ALA A 257 -7.44 23.20 1.03
C ALA A 257 -5.97 23.45 1.37
N PHE A 258 -5.10 23.51 0.36
CA PHE A 258 -3.69 23.85 0.57
C PHE A 258 -3.48 25.23 1.21
N GLU A 259 -4.24 26.25 0.79
CA GLU A 259 -4.17 27.58 1.43
C GLU A 259 -4.59 27.53 2.91
N ILE A 260 -5.62 26.74 3.26
CA ILE A 260 -6.04 26.53 4.65
C ILE A 260 -4.99 25.75 5.46
N TRP A 261 -4.31 24.76 4.84
CA TRP A 261 -3.31 23.92 5.51
C TRP A 261 -1.94 24.57 5.63
N LYS A 262 -1.64 25.58 4.81
CA LYS A 262 -0.33 26.24 4.79
C LYS A 262 0.09 26.76 6.18
N PRO A 263 -0.75 27.47 6.96
CA PRO A 263 -0.40 27.86 8.32
C PRO A 263 -0.06 26.69 9.25
N LEU A 264 -0.74 25.55 9.07
CA LEU A 264 -0.45 24.32 9.84
C LEU A 264 0.93 23.76 9.48
N CYS A 265 1.28 23.75 8.18
CA CYS A 265 2.63 23.34 7.75
C CYS A 265 3.71 24.24 8.36
N GLU A 266 3.47 25.55 8.44
CA GLU A 266 4.39 26.51 9.07
C GLU A 266 4.51 26.25 10.58
N GLU A 267 3.40 26.02 11.28
CA GLU A 267 3.36 25.77 12.73
C GLU A 267 4.04 24.43 13.09
N TYR A 268 3.77 23.36 12.33
CA TYR A 268 4.36 22.04 12.55
C TYR A 268 5.72 21.84 11.88
N HIS A 269 6.25 22.85 11.19
CA HIS A 269 7.52 22.82 10.44
C HIS A 269 7.64 21.62 9.50
N CYS A 270 6.58 21.34 8.72
CA CYS A 270 6.50 20.17 7.86
C CYS A 270 5.97 20.50 6.45
N SER A 271 6.14 19.57 5.53
CA SER A 271 5.52 19.61 4.21
C SER A 271 4.03 19.29 4.26
N PHE A 272 3.32 19.56 3.18
CA PHE A 272 1.92 19.10 3.03
C PHE A 272 1.83 17.56 3.06
N ALA A 273 2.78 16.85 2.45
CA ALA A 273 2.83 15.40 2.50
C ALA A 273 2.90 14.90 3.94
N THR A 274 3.89 15.39 4.70
CA THR A 274 4.07 15.04 6.11
C THR A 274 2.85 15.40 6.96
N LEU A 275 2.20 16.54 6.71
CA LEU A 275 0.98 16.95 7.42
C LEU A 275 -0.16 15.94 7.18
N VAL A 276 -0.39 15.55 5.92
CA VAL A 276 -1.45 14.58 5.53
C VAL A 276 -1.14 13.18 6.07
N GLU A 277 0.11 12.75 6.03
CA GLU A 277 0.56 11.48 6.63
C GLU A 277 0.34 11.46 8.15
N SER A 278 0.63 12.58 8.82
CA SER A 278 0.37 12.75 10.27
C SER A 278 -1.13 12.69 10.59
N TRP A 279 -1.97 13.28 9.73
CA TRP A 279 -3.42 13.13 9.83
C TRP A 279 -3.83 11.66 9.74
N ALA A 280 -3.34 10.91 8.75
CA ALA A 280 -3.68 9.49 8.60
C ALA A 280 -3.28 8.69 9.85
N LEU A 281 -2.07 8.89 10.38
CA LEU A 281 -1.61 8.23 11.61
C LEU A 281 -2.48 8.56 12.83
N SER A 282 -3.13 9.72 12.86
CA SER A 282 -4.02 10.10 13.97
C SER A 282 -5.36 9.37 13.98
N GLN A 283 -5.71 8.68 12.88
CA GLN A 283 -7.05 8.09 12.74
C GLN A 283 -7.19 6.70 13.37
N TYR A 284 -6.08 5.97 13.52
CA TYR A 284 -6.11 4.62 14.10
C TYR A 284 -4.75 4.26 14.72
N ASP A 285 -4.75 3.75 15.96
CA ASP A 285 -3.52 3.49 16.75
C ASP A 285 -2.57 2.48 16.11
N ARG A 286 -3.11 1.53 15.33
CA ARG A 286 -2.32 0.51 14.62
C ARG A 286 -2.30 0.75 13.11
N MET A 287 -2.26 2.02 12.74
CA MET A 287 -2.05 2.43 11.35
C MET A 287 -0.63 2.10 10.89
N SER A 288 -0.49 1.61 9.64
CA SER A 288 0.76 1.56 8.90
C SER A 288 0.60 2.39 7.64
N LEU A 289 1.55 3.26 7.35
CA LEU A 289 1.54 4.10 6.15
C LEU A 289 2.32 3.41 5.04
N LEU A 290 1.64 2.98 4.00
CA LEU A 290 2.28 2.50 2.78
C LEU A 290 2.43 3.66 1.80
N VAL A 291 3.66 4.17 1.67
CA VAL A 291 3.97 5.35 0.86
C VAL A 291 4.90 4.98 -0.30
N GLY A 292 4.52 5.38 -1.50
CA GLY A 292 5.39 5.27 -2.67
C GLY A 292 6.50 6.32 -2.60
N MET A 293 7.72 5.89 -2.33
CA MET A 293 8.90 6.75 -2.24
C MET A 293 9.90 6.36 -3.32
N ARG A 294 10.35 7.30 -4.14
CA ARG A 294 11.34 7.06 -5.21
C ARG A 294 12.64 7.84 -5.02
N LYS A 295 12.69 8.72 -4.02
CA LYS A 295 13.82 9.62 -3.76
C LYS A 295 14.14 9.63 -2.27
N ALA A 296 15.43 9.86 -1.94
CA ALA A 296 15.90 10.04 -0.58
C ALA A 296 15.07 11.08 0.19
N SER A 297 14.88 12.26 -0.41
CA SER A 297 14.12 13.34 0.21
C SER A 297 12.67 12.97 0.54
N SER A 298 12.06 12.04 -0.19
CA SER A 298 10.71 11.57 0.14
C SER A 298 10.71 10.68 1.38
N VAL A 299 11.73 9.81 1.56
CA VAL A 299 11.87 9.00 2.77
C VAL A 299 12.11 9.90 3.98
N GLU A 300 13.05 10.84 3.87
CA GLU A 300 13.40 11.82 4.91
C GLU A 300 12.20 12.68 5.34
N ASP A 301 11.35 13.04 4.38
CA ASP A 301 10.17 13.87 4.65
C ASP A 301 9.05 13.03 5.30
N THR A 302 8.73 11.87 4.74
CA THR A 302 7.69 10.98 5.27
C THR A 302 7.96 10.55 6.71
N VAL A 303 9.22 10.19 7.08
CA VAL A 303 9.51 9.73 8.44
C VAL A 303 9.27 10.81 9.51
N LYS A 304 9.26 12.08 9.16
CA LYS A 304 8.95 13.19 10.08
C LYS A 304 7.50 13.13 10.60
N CYS A 305 6.57 12.54 9.85
CA CYS A 305 5.17 12.40 10.29
C CYS A 305 5.04 11.64 11.62
N LEU A 306 6.02 10.80 11.95
CA LEU A 306 6.03 10.04 13.21
C LEU A 306 6.26 10.92 14.45
N ASP A 307 6.83 12.10 14.29
CA ASP A 307 7.13 13.02 15.38
C ASP A 307 6.06 14.10 15.57
N ILE A 308 5.18 14.28 14.58
CA ILE A 308 4.09 15.24 14.63
C ILE A 308 2.91 14.67 15.43
N ARG A 309 2.34 15.50 16.28
CA ARG A 309 1.10 15.25 17.01
C ARG A 309 0.13 16.39 16.73
N LEU A 310 -0.79 16.14 15.81
CA LEU A 310 -1.81 17.10 15.44
C LEU A 310 -2.79 17.31 16.60
N ARG A 311 -3.18 18.56 16.86
CA ARG A 311 -4.25 18.90 17.80
C ARG A 311 -5.60 18.54 17.18
N ALA A 312 -6.60 18.28 18.01
CA ALA A 312 -7.94 17.92 17.54
C ALA A 312 -8.59 19.02 16.67
N GLU A 313 -8.35 20.29 16.99
CA GLU A 313 -8.80 21.43 16.19
C GLU A 313 -8.16 21.47 14.81
N ASP A 314 -6.89 21.11 14.69
CA ASP A 314 -6.16 21.09 13.41
C ASP A 314 -6.63 19.92 12.52
N ILE A 315 -6.84 18.74 13.11
CA ILE A 315 -7.46 17.59 12.42
C ILE A 315 -8.81 18.00 11.84
N LYS A 316 -9.66 18.65 12.67
CA LYS A 316 -10.97 19.13 12.23
C LYS A 316 -10.85 20.18 11.13
N CYS A 317 -9.92 21.14 11.26
CA CYS A 317 -9.65 22.14 10.23
C CYS A 317 -9.25 21.48 8.90
N MET A 318 -8.36 20.48 8.94
CA MET A 318 -7.93 19.73 7.76
C MET A 318 -9.10 19.00 7.08
N GLU A 319 -9.94 18.33 7.85
CA GLU A 319 -11.08 17.57 7.33
C GLU A 319 -12.18 18.49 6.74
N GLU A 320 -12.49 19.60 7.41
CA GLU A 320 -13.46 20.58 6.90
C GLU A 320 -13.00 21.23 5.58
N ALA A 321 -11.70 21.48 5.42
CA ALA A 321 -11.12 22.06 4.20
C ALA A 321 -11.41 21.23 2.94
N VAL A 322 -11.52 19.91 3.07
CA VAL A 322 -11.72 18.98 1.95
C VAL A 322 -13.12 18.37 1.86
N LYS A 323 -13.99 18.66 2.82
CA LYS A 323 -15.30 18.01 2.98
C LYS A 323 -16.17 18.04 1.70
N THR A 324 -16.13 19.14 0.96
CA THR A 324 -16.95 19.33 -0.26
C THR A 324 -16.38 18.61 -1.49
N ILE A 325 -15.12 18.19 -1.42
CA ILE A 325 -14.46 17.50 -2.54
C ILE A 325 -14.18 16.03 -2.25
N GLN A 326 -14.47 15.55 -1.03
CA GLN A 326 -14.33 14.14 -0.69
C GLN A 326 -15.11 13.24 -1.66
N VAL A 327 -14.54 12.10 -1.98
CA VAL A 327 -15.14 11.08 -2.83
C VAL A 327 -15.19 9.74 -2.11
N ALA A 328 -16.20 8.93 -2.42
CA ALA A 328 -16.13 7.51 -2.09
C ALA A 328 -15.03 6.87 -2.92
N VAL A 329 -14.32 5.88 -2.36
CA VAL A 329 -13.48 4.98 -3.18
C VAL A 329 -14.44 4.35 -4.17
N LEU A 330 -14.26 4.67 -5.44
CA LEU A 330 -14.99 4.01 -6.49
C LEU A 330 -14.50 2.56 -6.48
N ASP A 331 -15.42 1.62 -6.36
CA ASP A 331 -15.14 0.21 -6.61
C ASP A 331 -14.48 0.12 -8.00
N LYS A 332 -13.16 -0.17 -7.97
CA LYS A 332 -12.33 -0.24 -9.20
C LYS A 332 -12.52 -1.57 -9.87
#